data_26d154509188900711bddd7f75d8086e
#
_entry.id   26d154509188900711bddd7f75d8086e
#
_cell.length_a   1.000
_cell.length_b   1.000
_cell.length_c   1.000
_cell.angle_alpha   90.00
_cell.angle_beta   90.00
_cell.angle_gamma   90.00
#
_symmetry.space_group_name_H-M   'P 1'
#
loop_
_entity.id
_entity.type
_entity.pdbx_description
1 polymer ?
#
loop_
_entity_poly.entity_id
_entity_poly.type
_entity_poly.pdbx_seq_one_letter_code
_entity_poly.pdbx_strand_id
1 'polypeptide(L)'
;KQSRIIENNIYFGEVHDMSLADELTANSGFQNVIKAPAHETQFFIQDCPADRAERAIKSAKLFDLGEVSIYDMGENISGYPVVAATVDGADITVRCSEEINPDGTLNFDSCDRGQIQKDEYRNAKKGEECMPWFTWHGFRYFELTNNAEPVRCEVVHSNCAVTSSFESDSEMLNWLYDAYIRTQLSNMHSGVPSDCPHIERLGYTGDGQLCCEAAMMLLDSQKFYKKWLEDISDCQSIGNGHVQHTAPFMGGGGGPAGWGGAIAVVPYEMYKIYGDKETFRRYLPKILRYFDYLDSRSSGGLVCREEEGGWCLGDWCPPEQITIC
;
A
#
# COMPACT_ATOMS: atom_id res chain seq x y z
N LYS A 1 4.16 30.55 -4.26
CA LYS A 1 3.67 30.54 -2.87
C LYS A 1 4.15 29.24 -2.22
N GLN A 2 4.56 29.29 -0.96
CA GLN A 2 4.99 28.11 -0.22
C GLN A 2 3.74 27.34 0.26
N SER A 3 3.73 26.03 0.10
CA SER A 3 2.71 25.16 0.65
C SER A 3 2.89 25.01 2.16
N ARG A 4 1.82 24.69 2.88
CA ARG A 4 1.93 24.25 4.28
C ARG A 4 2.62 22.89 4.42
N ILE A 5 2.57 22.06 3.39
CA ILE A 5 3.31 20.80 3.35
C ILE A 5 4.76 21.11 3.05
N ILE A 6 5.65 20.88 4.02
CA ILE A 6 7.10 21.12 3.91
C ILE A 6 7.80 19.89 3.39
N GLU A 7 7.42 18.71 3.88
CA GLU A 7 7.94 17.42 3.48
C GLU A 7 6.77 16.46 3.24
N ASN A 8 6.90 15.63 2.22
CA ASN A 8 5.97 14.57 1.90
C ASN A 8 6.74 13.32 1.46
N ASN A 9 6.46 12.23 2.10
CA ASN A 9 7.03 10.94 1.76
C ASN A 9 6.01 9.84 2.08
N ILE A 10 5.65 9.04 1.08
CA ILE A 10 4.66 7.98 1.24
C ILE A 10 5.06 6.92 2.29
N TYR A 11 6.35 6.76 2.55
CA TYR A 11 6.88 5.76 3.47
C TYR A 11 7.07 6.30 4.89
N PHE A 12 7.53 7.55 5.01
CA PHE A 12 7.88 8.15 6.31
C PHE A 12 6.78 9.02 6.87
N GLY A 13 5.95 9.65 6.03
CA GLY A 13 4.89 10.56 6.44
C GLY A 13 5.07 11.98 5.95
N GLU A 14 4.40 12.93 6.59
CA GLU A 14 4.36 14.32 6.17
C GLU A 14 4.79 15.27 7.29
N VAL A 15 5.38 16.42 6.90
CA VAL A 15 5.64 17.56 7.78
C VAL A 15 4.85 18.75 7.28
N HIS A 16 3.97 19.28 8.11
CA HIS A 16 3.17 20.46 7.81
C HIS A 16 3.56 21.64 8.71
N ASP A 17 3.64 22.86 8.16
CA ASP A 17 3.63 24.11 8.93
C ASP A 17 2.23 24.70 8.89
N MET A 18 1.50 24.53 9.98
CA MET A 18 0.09 24.95 10.11
C MET A 18 -0.06 26.49 10.16
N SER A 19 1.03 27.24 10.35
CA SER A 19 1.02 28.71 10.25
C SER A 19 0.93 29.22 8.81
N LEU A 20 1.26 28.36 7.83
CA LEU A 20 1.19 28.69 6.41
C LEU A 20 -0.23 28.46 5.90
N ALA A 21 -0.90 29.52 5.48
CA ALA A 21 -2.27 29.43 4.99
C ALA A 21 -2.37 28.62 3.68
N ASP A 22 -3.33 27.73 3.61
CA ASP A 22 -3.71 27.01 2.38
C ASP A 22 -4.46 27.88 1.38
N GLU A 23 -4.63 29.17 1.65
CA GLU A 23 -5.43 30.06 0.85
C GLU A 23 -4.87 30.22 -0.57
N LEU A 24 -5.38 29.41 -1.47
CA LEU A 24 -5.25 29.59 -2.92
C LEU A 24 -5.94 30.90 -3.40
N THR A 25 -6.73 31.52 -2.52
CA THR A 25 -7.55 32.69 -2.81
C THR A 25 -6.83 34.03 -2.64
N ALA A 26 -5.73 34.09 -1.89
CA ALA A 26 -4.95 35.32 -1.75
C ALA A 26 -3.99 35.49 -2.96
N ASN A 27 -4.23 36.48 -3.81
CA ASN A 27 -3.39 36.80 -4.95
C ASN A 27 -1.97 37.29 -4.60
N SER A 28 -1.60 37.32 -3.33
CA SER A 28 -0.28 37.72 -2.86
C SER A 28 0.69 36.56 -2.80
N GLY A 29 1.86 36.71 -3.38
CA GLY A 29 2.94 35.71 -3.31
C GLY A 29 2.98 34.68 -4.43
N PHE A 30 2.08 34.74 -5.42
CA PHE A 30 2.20 33.94 -6.63
C PHE A 30 3.28 34.48 -7.55
N GLN A 31 4.08 33.60 -8.13
CA GLN A 31 5.03 33.93 -9.19
C GLN A 31 4.50 33.38 -10.52
N ASN A 32 4.99 33.97 -11.62
CA ASN A 32 4.68 33.43 -12.94
C ASN A 32 5.19 31.97 -13.05
N VAL A 33 4.36 31.10 -13.59
CA VAL A 33 4.75 29.71 -13.84
C VAL A 33 5.75 29.63 -14.98
N ILE A 34 6.69 28.71 -14.88
CA ILE A 34 7.58 28.33 -15.98
C ILE A 34 6.96 27.14 -16.68
N LYS A 35 6.79 27.21 -17.99
CA LYS A 35 6.31 26.07 -18.77
C LYS A 35 7.40 25.01 -18.81
N ALA A 36 7.13 23.86 -18.23
CA ALA A 36 8.02 22.71 -18.32
C ALA A 36 7.99 22.13 -19.75
N PRO A 37 9.07 21.46 -20.20
CA PRO A 37 9.04 20.66 -21.41
C PRO A 37 7.91 19.64 -21.36
N ALA A 38 7.24 19.41 -22.47
CA ALA A 38 6.27 18.32 -22.56
C ALA A 38 7.01 16.96 -22.44
N HIS A 39 6.46 16.05 -21.67
CA HIS A 39 6.95 14.68 -21.64
C HIS A 39 6.47 13.95 -22.89
N GLU A 40 7.36 13.23 -23.55
CA GLU A 40 7.04 12.29 -24.63
C GLU A 40 6.45 11.01 -24.04
N THR A 41 5.20 11.07 -23.59
CA THR A 41 4.49 9.94 -22.99
C THR A 41 3.02 9.97 -23.37
N GLN A 42 2.38 8.81 -23.27
CA GLN A 42 0.93 8.71 -23.43
C GLN A 42 0.27 8.84 -22.06
N PHE A 43 -0.81 9.61 -22.01
CA PHE A 43 -1.64 9.75 -20.81
C PHE A 43 -2.93 8.96 -21.00
N PHE A 44 -3.27 8.17 -20.00
CA PHE A 44 -4.48 7.37 -19.98
C PHE A 44 -5.35 7.77 -18.78
N ILE A 45 -6.66 7.64 -18.92
CA ILE A 45 -7.59 7.75 -17.80
C ILE A 45 -7.55 6.41 -17.07
N GLN A 46 -7.19 6.44 -15.79
CA GLN A 46 -7.23 5.27 -14.93
C GLN A 46 -8.68 4.96 -14.53
N ASP A 47 -9.18 3.77 -14.87
CA ASP A 47 -10.48 3.25 -14.45
C ASP A 47 -10.33 2.28 -13.25
N CYS A 48 -9.60 2.71 -12.23
CA CYS A 48 -9.44 2.00 -10.98
C CYS A 48 -10.23 2.72 -9.88
N PRO A 49 -10.83 2.00 -8.92
CA PRO A 49 -11.41 2.64 -7.75
C PRO A 49 -10.38 3.51 -7.03
N ALA A 50 -10.75 4.77 -6.75
CA ALA A 50 -9.88 5.70 -6.04
C ALA A 50 -9.74 5.30 -4.57
N ASP A 51 -8.61 5.63 -3.96
CA ASP A 51 -8.44 5.53 -2.52
C ASP A 51 -9.34 6.54 -1.81
N ARG A 52 -10.00 6.09 -0.75
CA ARG A 52 -10.95 6.89 0.01
C ARG A 52 -10.87 6.55 1.50
N ALA A 53 -11.21 7.52 2.33
CA ALA A 53 -11.56 7.28 3.72
C ALA A 53 -12.95 6.62 3.76
N GLU A 54 -12.98 5.32 4.00
CA GLU A 54 -14.20 4.51 3.94
C GLU A 54 -14.95 4.50 5.28
N ARG A 55 -14.22 4.57 6.37
CA ARG A 55 -14.79 4.62 7.72
C ARG A 55 -13.85 5.30 8.70
N ALA A 56 -14.42 5.80 9.80
CA ALA A 56 -13.69 6.37 10.90
C ALA A 56 -13.78 5.49 12.14
N ILE A 57 -12.66 5.35 12.85
CA ILE A 57 -12.55 4.59 14.10
C ILE A 57 -12.19 5.55 15.23
N LYS A 58 -12.73 5.31 16.42
CA LYS A 58 -12.29 5.96 17.66
C LYS A 58 -11.22 5.13 18.32
N SER A 59 -10.12 5.75 18.67
CA SER A 59 -9.05 5.12 19.45
C SER A 59 -9.31 5.21 20.95
N ALA A 60 -8.76 4.26 21.70
CA ALA A 60 -8.74 4.26 23.15
C ALA A 60 -7.30 4.56 23.66
N LYS A 61 -7.18 5.46 24.63
CA LYS A 61 -5.89 5.71 25.28
C LYS A 61 -5.49 4.48 26.12
N LEU A 62 -4.31 3.93 25.86
CA LEU A 62 -3.75 2.80 26.61
C LEU A 62 -2.77 3.26 27.70
N PHE A 63 -1.80 4.09 27.33
CA PHE A 63 -0.70 4.48 28.20
C PHE A 63 -0.49 6.00 28.15
N ASP A 64 -0.07 6.55 29.26
CA ASP A 64 0.47 7.89 29.38
C ASP A 64 1.96 7.76 29.76
N LEU A 65 2.83 8.21 28.85
CA LEU A 65 4.27 8.11 29.00
C LEU A 65 4.93 9.47 29.31
N GLY A 66 4.15 10.42 29.84
CA GLY A 66 4.60 11.75 30.24
C GLY A 66 4.47 12.79 29.14
N GLU A 67 5.38 12.83 28.16
CA GLU A 67 5.30 13.79 27.03
C GLU A 67 4.42 13.31 25.90
N VAL A 68 4.17 12.01 25.82
CA VAL A 68 3.37 11.36 24.78
C VAL A 68 2.38 10.38 25.39
N SER A 69 1.35 10.06 24.64
CA SER A 69 0.36 9.03 24.98
C SER A 69 0.22 8.03 23.87
N ILE A 70 -0.02 6.76 24.20
CA ILE A 70 -0.24 5.66 23.28
C ILE A 70 -1.72 5.34 23.20
N TYR A 71 -2.20 5.18 21.98
CA TYR A 71 -3.59 4.88 21.66
C TYR A 71 -3.69 3.56 20.88
N ASP A 72 -4.74 2.77 21.13
CA ASP A 72 -5.11 1.55 20.42
C ASP A 72 -6.40 1.78 19.61
N MET A 73 -6.41 1.35 18.39
CA MET A 73 -7.57 1.37 17.51
C MET A 73 -8.42 0.10 17.60
N GLY A 74 -7.92 -0.93 18.29
CA GLY A 74 -8.57 -2.23 18.42
C GLY A 74 -8.39 -3.14 17.20
N GLU A 75 -7.92 -2.61 16.08
CA GLU A 75 -7.65 -3.35 14.85
C GLU A 75 -6.49 -2.72 14.06
N ASN A 76 -5.80 -3.53 13.26
CA ASN A 76 -4.78 -3.05 12.33
C ASN A 76 -5.45 -2.53 11.04
N ILE A 77 -5.02 -1.36 10.56
CA ILE A 77 -5.58 -0.68 9.39
C ILE A 77 -4.50 -0.11 8.49
N SER A 78 -4.87 0.23 7.26
CA SER A 78 -4.22 1.30 6.50
C SER A 78 -5.03 2.59 6.65
N GLY A 79 -4.36 3.71 6.93
CA GLY A 79 -5.03 4.97 7.15
C GLY A 79 -4.19 5.98 7.93
N TYR A 80 -4.84 6.88 8.65
CA TYR A 80 -4.14 7.89 9.45
C TYR A 80 -4.97 8.39 10.63
N PRO A 81 -4.33 8.78 11.75
CA PRO A 81 -4.98 9.52 12.82
C PRO A 81 -5.27 10.97 12.39
N VAL A 82 -6.46 11.45 12.71
CA VAL A 82 -6.82 12.87 12.72
C VAL A 82 -6.73 13.33 14.16
N VAL A 83 -5.90 14.33 14.42
CA VAL A 83 -5.64 14.85 15.76
C VAL A 83 -5.94 16.34 15.82
N ALA A 84 -6.27 16.86 16.99
CA ALA A 84 -6.51 18.28 17.21
C ALA A 84 -5.57 18.86 18.25
N ALA A 85 -5.00 20.04 17.99
CA ALA A 85 -4.19 20.77 18.94
C ALA A 85 -5.00 21.18 20.17
N THR A 86 -4.46 21.01 21.38
CA THR A 86 -5.12 21.44 22.63
C THR A 86 -4.69 22.85 23.06
N VAL A 87 -3.62 23.39 22.48
CA VAL A 87 -3.06 24.72 22.74
C VAL A 87 -2.69 25.40 21.42
N ASP A 88 -2.57 26.73 21.43
CA ASP A 88 -2.09 27.50 20.28
C ASP A 88 -0.58 27.33 20.10
N GLY A 89 -0.13 27.26 18.85
CA GLY A 89 1.28 27.09 18.49
C GLY A 89 1.82 25.69 18.83
N ALA A 90 0.95 24.69 18.88
CA ALA A 90 1.34 23.32 19.17
C ALA A 90 2.22 22.74 18.05
N ASP A 91 3.34 22.12 18.44
CA ASP A 91 4.10 21.22 17.59
C ASP A 91 3.69 19.77 17.95
N ILE A 92 3.00 19.12 17.01
CA ILE A 92 2.40 17.82 17.19
C ILE A 92 3.20 16.78 16.42
N THR A 93 3.50 15.65 17.06
CA THR A 93 4.08 14.47 16.43
C THR A 93 3.15 13.29 16.62
N VAL A 94 2.91 12.59 15.53
CA VAL A 94 2.19 11.31 15.47
C VAL A 94 3.16 10.26 14.95
N ARG A 95 3.32 9.14 15.65
CA ARG A 95 4.06 7.97 15.17
C ARG A 95 3.14 6.76 15.17
N CYS A 96 3.23 5.92 14.15
CA CYS A 96 2.34 4.78 13.94
C CYS A 96 3.12 3.47 13.96
N SER A 97 2.55 2.42 14.56
CA SER A 97 3.11 1.07 14.57
C SER A 97 2.01 0.00 14.66
N GLU A 98 2.31 -1.18 14.16
CA GLU A 98 1.41 -2.34 14.28
C GLU A 98 1.48 -3.00 15.66
N GLU A 99 2.57 -2.78 16.42
CA GLU A 99 2.85 -3.45 17.68
C GLU A 99 3.31 -2.48 18.77
N ILE A 100 3.22 -2.95 20.02
CA ILE A 100 3.74 -2.26 21.20
C ILE A 100 4.70 -3.19 21.97
N ASN A 101 5.68 -2.57 22.65
CA ASN A 101 6.58 -3.25 23.57
C ASN A 101 5.89 -3.55 24.92
N PRO A 102 6.43 -4.47 25.74
CA PRO A 102 5.89 -4.76 27.08
C PRO A 102 5.88 -3.55 28.03
N ASP A 103 6.71 -2.54 27.80
CA ASP A 103 6.76 -1.30 28.57
C ASP A 103 5.72 -0.25 28.10
N GLY A 104 4.94 -0.56 27.08
CA GLY A 104 3.90 0.30 26.51
C GLY A 104 4.37 1.25 25.41
N THR A 105 5.65 1.27 25.07
CA THR A 105 6.16 2.05 23.93
C THR A 105 5.82 1.39 22.60
N LEU A 106 5.82 2.14 21.50
CA LEU A 106 5.65 1.56 20.16
C LEU A 106 6.82 0.65 19.81
N ASN A 107 6.52 -0.51 19.24
CA ASN A 107 7.53 -1.43 18.69
C ASN A 107 7.73 -1.13 17.21
N PHE A 108 8.96 -0.86 16.80
CA PHE A 108 9.34 -0.60 15.41
C PHE A 108 10.24 -1.70 14.83
N ASP A 109 10.34 -2.88 15.47
CA ASP A 109 11.20 -3.97 15.00
C ASP A 109 10.77 -4.51 13.63
N SER A 110 9.48 -4.42 13.28
CA SER A 110 8.97 -4.76 11.95
C SER A 110 9.25 -3.69 10.89
N CYS A 111 9.72 -2.50 11.29
CA CYS A 111 10.05 -1.40 10.37
C CYS A 111 11.50 -1.54 9.91
N ASP A 112 11.73 -2.13 8.74
CA ASP A 112 13.06 -2.30 8.18
C ASP A 112 13.78 -0.95 8.01
N ARG A 113 15.09 -0.95 8.28
CA ARG A 113 16.01 0.18 8.06
C ARG A 113 15.63 1.48 8.79
N GLY A 114 14.87 1.39 9.87
CA GLY A 114 14.44 2.56 10.65
C GLY A 114 13.38 3.40 9.94
N GLN A 115 12.61 2.82 9.03
CA GLN A 115 11.48 3.44 8.37
C GLN A 115 10.33 3.59 9.36
N ILE A 116 10.30 4.71 10.09
CA ILE A 116 9.24 5.02 11.05
C ILE A 116 8.17 5.85 10.37
N GLN A 117 6.93 5.38 10.43
CA GLN A 117 5.74 6.09 9.97
C GLN A 117 5.43 7.25 10.92
N LYS A 118 5.67 8.51 10.48
CA LYS A 118 5.61 9.67 11.35
C LYS A 118 5.07 10.90 10.63
N ASP A 119 4.07 11.56 11.22
CA ASP A 119 3.61 12.87 10.77
C ASP A 119 3.96 13.95 11.81
N GLU A 120 4.31 15.14 11.34
CA GLU A 120 4.59 16.32 12.16
C GLU A 120 3.73 17.50 11.72
N TYR A 121 3.14 18.19 12.69
CA TYR A 121 2.33 19.39 12.45
C TYR A 121 2.86 20.49 13.33
N ARG A 122 3.49 21.53 12.74
CA ARG A 122 4.12 22.64 13.45
C ARG A 122 3.19 23.84 13.53
N ASN A 123 3.23 24.56 14.65
CA ASN A 123 2.46 25.79 14.86
C ASN A 123 0.93 25.62 14.72
N ALA A 124 0.37 24.47 15.08
CA ALA A 124 -1.08 24.24 15.02
C ALA A 124 -1.84 25.14 16.00
N LYS A 125 -3.01 25.62 15.63
CA LYS A 125 -3.87 26.39 16.49
C LYS A 125 -4.78 25.49 17.32
N LYS A 126 -5.12 25.92 18.51
CA LYS A 126 -6.05 25.18 19.37
C LYS A 126 -7.35 24.82 18.64
N GLY A 127 -7.68 23.53 18.65
CA GLY A 127 -8.86 22.97 18.00
C GLY A 127 -8.70 22.77 16.48
N GLU A 128 -7.55 23.08 15.90
CA GLU A 128 -7.27 22.83 14.48
C GLU A 128 -7.00 21.34 14.28
N GLU A 129 -7.76 20.72 13.36
CA GLU A 129 -7.53 19.32 12.97
C GLU A 129 -6.31 19.21 12.06
N CYS A 130 -5.44 18.26 12.39
CA CYS A 130 -4.23 17.93 11.67
C CYS A 130 -4.31 16.50 11.16
N MET A 131 -3.97 16.30 9.88
CA MET A 131 -3.92 14.99 9.21
C MET A 131 -3.01 15.06 8.00
N PRO A 132 -2.42 13.94 7.53
CA PRO A 132 -1.67 13.91 6.28
C PRO A 132 -2.61 14.06 5.08
N TRP A 133 -2.08 14.53 3.94
CA TRP A 133 -2.87 14.74 2.73
C TRP A 133 -2.55 13.74 1.61
N PHE A 134 -1.32 13.27 1.54
CA PHE A 134 -0.82 12.45 0.42
C PHE A 134 -0.17 11.14 0.88
N THR A 135 -0.27 10.81 2.17
CA THR A 135 0.22 9.54 2.70
C THR A 135 -0.83 8.86 3.58
N TRP A 136 -0.58 7.64 3.90
CA TRP A 136 -1.30 6.81 4.86
C TRP A 136 -0.29 5.88 5.56
N HIS A 137 -0.69 5.27 6.67
CA HIS A 137 0.15 4.41 7.48
C HIS A 137 -0.52 3.05 7.68
N GLY A 138 0.28 1.98 7.85
CA GLY A 138 -0.19 0.68 8.30
C GLY A 138 0.04 0.58 9.81
N PHE A 139 -1.03 0.47 10.63
CA PHE A 139 -0.87 0.52 12.06
C PHE A 139 -2.13 0.06 12.83
N ARG A 140 -1.89 -0.36 14.07
CA ARG A 140 -2.93 -0.51 15.09
C ARG A 140 -2.77 0.50 16.22
N TYR A 141 -1.53 0.83 16.56
CA TYR A 141 -1.21 1.73 17.65
C TYR A 141 -0.56 3.01 17.15
N PHE A 142 -0.87 4.12 17.80
CA PHE A 142 -0.15 5.35 17.51
C PHE A 142 0.23 6.09 18.80
N GLU A 143 1.36 6.77 18.73
CA GLU A 143 1.85 7.69 19.74
C GLU A 143 1.51 9.11 19.34
N LEU A 144 1.06 9.91 20.28
CA LEU A 144 0.70 11.30 20.11
C LEU A 144 1.28 12.16 21.22
N THR A 145 1.88 13.30 20.88
CA THR A 145 2.33 14.31 21.85
C THR A 145 1.15 14.87 22.64
N ASN A 146 1.33 15.11 23.95
CA ASN A 146 0.25 15.47 24.89
C ASN A 146 -0.28 16.91 24.74
N ASN A 147 0.22 17.68 23.74
CA ASN A 147 -0.34 18.97 23.33
C ASN A 147 -1.43 18.83 22.23
N ALA A 148 -1.84 17.60 21.94
CA ALA A 148 -2.92 17.27 21.03
C ALA A 148 -3.78 16.12 21.57
N GLU A 149 -4.96 15.97 21.00
CA GLU A 149 -5.90 14.89 21.28
C GLU A 149 -6.37 14.19 20.00
N PRO A 150 -6.64 12.87 20.01
CA PRO A 150 -7.18 12.19 18.85
C PRO A 150 -8.64 12.57 18.64
N VAL A 151 -9.02 12.85 17.40
CA VAL A 151 -10.39 13.10 16.98
C VAL A 151 -11.01 11.82 16.44
N ARG A 152 -10.31 11.16 15.51
CA ARG A 152 -10.68 9.91 14.88
C ARG A 152 -9.48 9.34 14.13
N CYS A 153 -9.59 8.10 13.67
CA CYS A 153 -8.67 7.53 12.69
C CYS A 153 -9.44 7.18 11.43
N GLU A 154 -8.97 7.65 10.29
CA GLU A 154 -9.57 7.35 8.99
C GLU A 154 -8.95 6.06 8.43
N VAL A 155 -9.79 5.12 8.03
CA VAL A 155 -9.39 3.90 7.31
C VAL A 155 -9.41 4.20 5.82
N VAL A 156 -8.26 4.06 5.16
CA VAL A 156 -8.06 4.44 3.76
C VAL A 156 -7.62 3.24 2.95
N HIS A 157 -8.30 2.99 1.84
CA HIS A 157 -7.94 1.99 0.84
C HIS A 157 -8.68 2.28 -0.47
N SER A 158 -8.32 1.55 -1.54
CA SER A 158 -9.08 1.59 -2.80
C SER A 158 -10.53 1.17 -2.56
N ASN A 159 -11.48 1.94 -3.07
CA ASN A 159 -12.92 1.73 -2.85
C ASN A 159 -13.42 0.49 -3.62
N CYS A 160 -13.00 -0.70 -3.15
CA CYS A 160 -13.48 -2.00 -3.61
C CYS A 160 -14.53 -2.50 -2.63
N ALA A 161 -15.79 -2.50 -3.06
CA ALA A 161 -16.90 -2.92 -2.19
C ALA A 161 -16.79 -4.41 -1.82
N VAL A 162 -17.14 -4.75 -0.58
CA VAL A 162 -17.31 -6.15 -0.17
C VAL A 162 -18.56 -6.71 -0.84
N THR A 163 -18.41 -7.77 -1.63
CA THR A 163 -19.49 -8.41 -2.42
C THR A 163 -19.87 -9.80 -1.91
N SER A 164 -19.28 -10.21 -0.81
CA SER A 164 -19.49 -11.53 -0.20
C SER A 164 -19.98 -11.39 1.22
N SER A 165 -20.50 -12.48 1.76
CA SER A 165 -20.83 -12.61 3.18
C SER A 165 -20.53 -14.04 3.63
N PHE A 166 -20.10 -14.18 4.87
CA PHE A 166 -19.83 -15.48 5.48
C PHE A 166 -20.34 -15.47 6.92
N GLU A 167 -21.04 -16.52 7.29
CA GLU A 167 -21.53 -16.76 8.64
C GLU A 167 -21.47 -18.24 8.96
N SER A 168 -20.99 -18.59 10.14
CA SER A 168 -20.89 -19.96 10.63
C SER A 168 -21.07 -20.02 12.15
N ASP A 169 -21.22 -21.24 12.68
CA ASP A 169 -21.27 -21.50 14.14
C ASP A 169 -19.88 -21.33 14.81
N SER A 170 -18.82 -21.20 14.05
CA SER A 170 -17.46 -21.03 14.54
C SER A 170 -17.09 -19.53 14.58
N GLU A 171 -16.95 -18.98 15.78
CA GLU A 171 -16.47 -17.60 15.98
C GLU A 171 -15.09 -17.37 15.31
N MET A 172 -14.20 -18.39 15.34
CA MET A 172 -12.89 -18.31 14.70
C MET A 172 -13.00 -18.16 13.18
N LEU A 173 -13.90 -18.89 12.51
CA LEU A 173 -14.07 -18.78 11.06
C LEU A 173 -14.69 -17.42 10.68
N ASN A 174 -15.66 -16.93 11.45
CA ASN A 174 -16.24 -15.64 11.24
C ASN A 174 -15.18 -14.54 11.41
N TRP A 175 -14.38 -14.62 12.49
CA TRP A 175 -13.25 -13.70 12.70
C TRP A 175 -12.22 -13.76 11.56
N LEU A 176 -11.90 -14.96 11.08
CA LEU A 176 -10.94 -15.14 9.97
C LEU A 176 -11.42 -14.46 8.69
N TYR A 177 -12.71 -14.60 8.36
CA TYR A 177 -13.31 -13.94 7.21
C TYR A 177 -13.18 -12.40 7.32
N ASP A 178 -13.58 -11.84 8.47
CA ASP A 178 -13.50 -10.40 8.69
C ASP A 178 -12.04 -9.89 8.70
N ALA A 179 -11.13 -10.65 9.31
CA ALA A 179 -9.71 -10.31 9.35
C ALA A 179 -9.09 -10.33 7.95
N TYR A 180 -9.44 -11.33 7.13
CA TYR A 180 -8.96 -11.41 5.75
C TYR A 180 -9.42 -10.21 4.93
N ILE A 181 -10.71 -9.82 5.00
CA ILE A 181 -11.25 -8.65 4.30
C ILE A 181 -10.48 -7.39 4.69
N ARG A 182 -10.27 -7.15 5.99
CA ARG A 182 -9.51 -5.98 6.47
C ARG A 182 -8.06 -6.00 5.97
N THR A 183 -7.38 -7.13 6.08
CA THR A 183 -6.00 -7.28 5.62
C THR A 183 -5.89 -7.06 4.11
N GLN A 184 -6.79 -7.66 3.33
CA GLN A 184 -6.80 -7.50 1.88
C GLN A 184 -6.99 -6.03 1.49
N LEU A 185 -7.99 -5.34 2.07
CA LEU A 185 -8.24 -3.92 1.80
C LEU A 185 -7.08 -3.03 2.23
N SER A 186 -6.44 -3.32 3.38
CA SER A 186 -5.27 -2.56 3.86
C SER A 186 -4.05 -2.65 2.92
N ASN A 187 -4.03 -3.62 2.02
CA ASN A 187 -3.01 -3.80 0.99
C ASN A 187 -3.48 -3.42 -0.42
N MET A 188 -4.58 -2.66 -0.54
CA MET A 188 -5.13 -2.26 -1.84
C MET A 188 -5.17 -0.75 -1.95
N HIS A 189 -4.17 -0.16 -2.61
CA HIS A 189 -4.07 1.30 -2.81
C HIS A 189 -3.74 1.63 -4.26
N SER A 190 -4.48 2.58 -4.83
CA SER A 190 -4.21 3.15 -6.16
C SER A 190 -4.08 2.10 -7.28
N GLY A 191 -4.80 0.98 -7.14
CA GLY A 191 -4.77 -0.14 -8.09
C GLY A 191 -3.49 -0.97 -8.03
N VAL A 192 -2.80 -0.98 -6.89
CA VAL A 192 -1.61 -1.79 -6.62
C VAL A 192 -1.85 -2.64 -5.38
N PRO A 193 -1.85 -3.99 -5.48
CA PRO A 193 -1.85 -4.85 -4.31
C PRO A 193 -0.45 -4.85 -3.70
N SER A 194 -0.30 -4.33 -2.48
CA SER A 194 0.99 -4.29 -1.81
C SER A 194 1.25 -5.56 -0.98
N ASP A 195 2.52 -5.80 -0.69
CA ASP A 195 2.99 -6.84 0.22
C ASP A 195 2.61 -6.54 1.66
N CYS A 196 2.80 -5.29 2.08
CA CYS A 196 2.51 -4.84 3.44
C CYS A 196 2.13 -3.35 3.47
N PRO A 197 1.29 -2.91 4.44
CA PRO A 197 0.86 -1.51 4.50
C PRO A 197 1.80 -0.60 5.28
N HIS A 198 2.77 -1.15 6.04
CA HIS A 198 3.54 -0.38 7.03
C HIS A 198 4.97 -0.01 6.59
N ILE A 199 5.59 -0.74 5.64
CA ILE A 199 6.95 -0.45 5.18
C ILE A 199 7.08 -0.34 3.66
N GLU A 200 7.26 -1.44 2.93
CA GLU A 200 7.64 -1.44 1.52
C GLU A 200 6.54 -0.90 0.60
N ARG A 201 5.28 -1.29 0.81
CA ARG A 201 4.10 -0.85 0.02
C ARG A 201 4.28 -1.05 -1.48
N LEU A 202 5.00 -2.09 -1.87
CA LEU A 202 5.30 -2.39 -3.26
C LEU A 202 4.33 -3.44 -3.82
N GLY A 203 4.01 -3.32 -5.10
CA GLY A 203 3.18 -4.28 -5.81
C GLY A 203 3.95 -5.54 -6.18
N TYR A 204 4.38 -6.32 -5.19
CA TYR A 204 5.06 -7.58 -5.45
C TYR A 204 4.17 -8.55 -6.20
N THR A 205 4.68 -9.06 -7.32
CA THR A 205 3.91 -9.91 -8.24
C THR A 205 3.60 -11.28 -7.65
N GLY A 206 4.43 -11.77 -6.72
CA GLY A 206 4.16 -12.98 -5.94
C GLY A 206 2.95 -12.81 -5.04
N ASP A 207 2.98 -11.81 -4.17
CA ASP A 207 1.95 -11.52 -3.18
C ASP A 207 0.60 -11.21 -3.84
N GLY A 208 0.61 -10.31 -4.82
CA GLY A 208 -0.60 -9.90 -5.51
C GLY A 208 -1.27 -11.04 -6.29
N GLN A 209 -0.52 -11.95 -6.91
CA GLN A 209 -1.12 -13.10 -7.63
C GLN A 209 -1.68 -14.16 -6.67
N LEU A 210 -1.02 -14.42 -5.54
CA LEU A 210 -1.49 -15.40 -4.56
C LEU A 210 -2.80 -14.97 -3.90
N CYS A 211 -2.98 -13.66 -3.68
CA CYS A 211 -4.17 -13.11 -3.05
C CYS A 211 -5.32 -12.81 -4.04
N CYS A 212 -5.05 -12.75 -5.36
CA CYS A 212 -6.00 -12.23 -6.33
C CYS A 212 -7.30 -13.04 -6.43
N GLU A 213 -7.26 -14.37 -6.35
CA GLU A 213 -8.45 -15.21 -6.41
C GLU A 213 -9.40 -14.89 -5.25
N ALA A 214 -8.90 -14.89 -4.02
CA ALA A 214 -9.71 -14.58 -2.85
C ALA A 214 -10.23 -13.13 -2.89
N ALA A 215 -9.40 -12.17 -3.27
CA ALA A 215 -9.82 -10.78 -3.43
C ALA A 215 -10.94 -10.62 -4.46
N MET A 216 -10.85 -11.29 -5.61
CA MET A 216 -11.89 -11.25 -6.64
C MET A 216 -13.19 -11.97 -6.24
N MET A 217 -13.10 -13.00 -5.39
CA MET A 217 -14.27 -13.68 -4.85
C MET A 217 -15.01 -12.86 -3.78
N LEU A 218 -14.28 -12.06 -3.02
CA LEU A 218 -14.79 -11.40 -1.83
C LEU A 218 -15.13 -9.91 -2.05
N LEU A 219 -14.47 -9.27 -3.02
CA LEU A 219 -14.55 -7.83 -3.29
C LEU A 219 -14.91 -7.55 -4.75
N ASP A 220 -15.54 -6.41 -5.02
CA ASP A 220 -15.63 -5.86 -6.38
C ASP A 220 -14.27 -5.27 -6.80
N SER A 221 -13.35 -6.15 -7.16
CA SER A 221 -11.95 -5.81 -7.45
C SER A 221 -11.55 -5.97 -8.92
N GLN A 222 -12.50 -6.21 -9.84
CA GLN A 222 -12.19 -6.41 -11.26
C GLN A 222 -11.40 -5.25 -11.87
N LYS A 223 -11.83 -4.01 -11.64
CA LYS A 223 -11.16 -2.82 -12.17
C LYS A 223 -9.79 -2.57 -11.52
N PHE A 224 -9.67 -2.91 -10.24
CA PHE A 224 -8.42 -2.85 -9.50
C PHE A 224 -7.36 -3.76 -10.13
N TYR A 225 -7.68 -5.02 -10.36
CA TYR A 225 -6.75 -5.96 -10.99
C TYR A 225 -6.53 -5.71 -12.49
N LYS A 226 -7.49 -5.13 -13.21
CA LYS A 226 -7.26 -4.63 -14.58
C LYS A 226 -6.16 -3.58 -14.63
N LYS A 227 -6.20 -2.62 -13.73
CA LYS A 227 -5.14 -1.61 -13.62
C LYS A 227 -3.79 -2.25 -13.31
N TRP A 228 -3.75 -3.15 -12.34
CA TRP A 228 -2.49 -3.81 -11.98
C TRP A 228 -1.93 -4.70 -13.11
N LEU A 229 -2.77 -5.32 -13.92
CA LEU A 229 -2.33 -6.03 -15.13
C LEU A 229 -1.68 -5.10 -16.16
N GLU A 230 -2.14 -3.86 -16.29
CA GLU A 230 -1.44 -2.86 -17.12
C GLU A 230 -0.03 -2.64 -16.58
N ASP A 231 0.13 -2.41 -15.27
CA ASP A 231 1.43 -2.20 -14.65
C ASP A 231 2.36 -3.41 -14.87
N ILE A 232 1.86 -4.64 -14.66
CA ILE A 232 2.63 -5.87 -14.91
C ILE A 232 3.06 -5.94 -16.38
N SER A 233 2.15 -5.64 -17.29
CA SER A 233 2.41 -5.62 -18.74
C SER A 233 3.46 -4.59 -19.13
N ASP A 234 3.42 -3.42 -18.54
CA ASP A 234 4.37 -2.33 -18.79
C ASP A 234 5.76 -2.66 -18.25
N CYS A 235 5.82 -3.42 -17.16
CA CYS A 235 7.08 -3.91 -16.57
C CYS A 235 7.66 -5.13 -17.29
N GLN A 236 6.93 -5.76 -18.23
CA GLN A 236 7.46 -6.92 -18.96
C GLN A 236 8.61 -6.52 -19.90
N SER A 237 9.74 -7.19 -19.78
CA SER A 237 10.93 -6.94 -20.60
C SER A 237 10.63 -7.06 -22.09
N ILE A 238 10.98 -6.02 -22.85
CA ILE A 238 10.89 -6.01 -24.32
C ILE A 238 11.89 -6.97 -24.94
N GLY A 239 13.05 -7.18 -24.29
CA GLY A 239 14.12 -8.04 -24.80
C GLY A 239 13.74 -9.53 -24.77
N ASN A 240 13.41 -10.06 -23.61
CA ASN A 240 13.26 -11.49 -23.38
C ASN A 240 11.90 -11.95 -22.83
N GLY A 241 10.98 -11.04 -22.49
CA GLY A 241 9.68 -11.39 -21.95
C GLY A 241 9.63 -11.61 -20.44
N HIS A 242 10.74 -11.42 -19.73
CA HIS A 242 10.79 -11.47 -18.27
C HIS A 242 9.78 -10.52 -17.62
N VAL A 243 9.15 -10.94 -16.53
CA VAL A 243 8.25 -10.12 -15.71
C VAL A 243 8.93 -9.84 -14.38
N GLN A 244 8.92 -8.58 -13.98
CA GLN A 244 9.60 -8.10 -12.77
C GLN A 244 8.93 -8.61 -11.48
N HIS A 245 9.66 -8.54 -10.35
CA HIS A 245 9.11 -8.86 -9.03
C HIS A 245 8.06 -7.87 -8.56
N THR A 246 8.15 -6.62 -8.99
CA THR A 246 7.20 -5.56 -8.61
C THR A 246 6.56 -4.93 -9.84
N ALA A 247 5.32 -4.57 -9.72
CA ALA A 247 4.59 -3.79 -10.71
C ALA A 247 3.67 -2.77 -9.99
N PRO A 248 3.87 -1.45 -10.18
CA PRO A 248 4.91 -0.81 -11.01
C PRO A 248 6.35 -1.17 -10.61
N PHE A 249 7.29 -1.09 -11.58
CA PHE A 249 8.68 -1.47 -11.33
C PHE A 249 9.39 -0.46 -10.42
N MET A 250 9.93 -0.95 -9.30
CA MET A 250 10.65 -0.14 -8.30
C MET A 250 12.13 -0.54 -8.13
N GLY A 251 12.66 -1.32 -9.07
CA GLY A 251 14.02 -1.85 -8.97
C GLY A 251 14.06 -3.31 -8.56
N GLY A 252 15.26 -3.87 -8.50
CA GLY A 252 15.49 -5.30 -8.33
C GLY A 252 15.28 -6.02 -9.65
N GLY A 253 15.66 -7.21 -9.76
CA GLY A 253 15.39 -8.09 -10.89
C GLY A 253 14.31 -9.06 -10.51
N GLY A 254 14.19 -10.13 -11.24
CA GLY A 254 13.33 -11.23 -10.91
C GLY A 254 13.92 -12.52 -11.42
N GLY A 255 13.76 -13.56 -10.66
CA GLY A 255 14.03 -14.91 -11.14
C GLY A 255 12.95 -15.38 -12.10
N PRO A 256 13.19 -16.46 -12.84
CA PRO A 256 12.24 -16.98 -13.81
C PRO A 256 10.98 -17.58 -13.16
N ALA A 257 11.05 -18.01 -11.92
CA ALA A 257 10.01 -18.79 -11.29
C ALA A 257 9.02 -17.96 -10.47
N GLY A 258 7.78 -18.43 -10.39
CA GLY A 258 6.74 -18.03 -9.42
C GLY A 258 6.17 -16.63 -9.61
N TRP A 259 6.94 -15.64 -9.26
CA TRP A 259 6.51 -14.24 -9.15
C TRP A 259 6.00 -13.64 -10.46
N GLY A 260 6.78 -13.74 -11.53
CA GLY A 260 6.37 -13.26 -12.86
C GLY A 260 5.14 -13.98 -13.43
N GLY A 261 4.76 -15.10 -12.85
CA GLY A 261 3.54 -15.83 -13.20
C GLY A 261 2.27 -14.99 -13.07
N ALA A 262 2.31 -13.89 -12.34
CA ALA A 262 1.19 -12.95 -12.19
C ALA A 262 0.59 -12.52 -13.53
N ILE A 263 1.40 -12.36 -14.58
CA ILE A 263 0.93 -12.01 -15.94
C ILE A 263 -0.03 -13.06 -16.52
N ALA A 264 0.01 -14.31 -16.07
CA ALA A 264 -0.85 -15.39 -16.50
C ALA A 264 -1.95 -15.71 -15.47
N VAL A 265 -1.61 -15.70 -14.18
CA VAL A 265 -2.53 -16.07 -13.10
C VAL A 265 -3.65 -15.03 -12.96
N VAL A 266 -3.33 -13.75 -12.91
CA VAL A 266 -4.35 -12.71 -12.69
C VAL A 266 -5.42 -12.70 -13.80
N PRO A 267 -5.09 -12.67 -15.12
CA PRO A 267 -6.12 -12.72 -16.14
C PRO A 267 -6.86 -14.06 -16.21
N TYR A 268 -6.24 -15.16 -15.76
CA TYR A 268 -6.92 -16.44 -15.66
C TYR A 268 -7.99 -16.42 -14.54
N GLU A 269 -7.68 -15.89 -13.36
CA GLU A 269 -8.64 -15.75 -12.28
C GLU A 269 -9.77 -14.76 -12.64
N MET A 270 -9.46 -13.68 -13.36
CA MET A 270 -10.48 -12.78 -13.90
C MET A 270 -11.43 -13.49 -14.88
N TYR A 271 -10.90 -14.39 -15.71
CA TYR A 271 -11.72 -15.21 -16.58
C TYR A 271 -12.60 -16.19 -15.77
N LYS A 272 -12.04 -16.85 -14.76
CA LYS A 272 -12.76 -17.82 -13.91
C LYS A 272 -13.92 -17.16 -13.16
N ILE A 273 -13.67 -16.03 -12.53
CA ILE A 273 -14.59 -15.43 -11.55
C ILE A 273 -15.58 -14.49 -12.24
N TYR A 274 -15.09 -13.64 -13.15
CA TYR A 274 -15.93 -12.64 -13.83
C TYR A 274 -16.34 -13.03 -15.26
N GLY A 275 -15.82 -14.14 -15.81
CA GLY A 275 -16.03 -14.50 -17.20
C GLY A 275 -15.34 -13.56 -18.19
N ASP A 276 -14.33 -12.80 -17.75
CA ASP A 276 -13.66 -11.75 -18.54
C ASP A 276 -12.71 -12.32 -19.59
N LYS A 277 -13.30 -12.80 -20.69
CA LYS A 277 -12.56 -13.33 -21.84
C LYS A 277 -11.77 -12.25 -22.59
N GLU A 278 -12.22 -11.01 -22.54
CA GLU A 278 -11.60 -9.92 -23.27
C GLU A 278 -10.25 -9.56 -22.66
N THR A 279 -10.19 -9.39 -21.34
CA THR A 279 -8.92 -9.18 -20.63
C THR A 279 -7.96 -10.33 -20.89
N PHE A 280 -8.40 -11.58 -20.75
CA PHE A 280 -7.53 -12.73 -21.03
C PHE A 280 -6.97 -12.71 -22.47
N ARG A 281 -7.81 -12.44 -23.48
CA ARG A 281 -7.36 -12.35 -24.88
C ARG A 281 -6.38 -11.20 -25.11
N ARG A 282 -6.60 -10.06 -24.48
CA ARG A 282 -5.74 -8.89 -24.60
C ARG A 282 -4.31 -9.19 -24.11
N TYR A 283 -4.18 -9.90 -23.00
CA TYR A 283 -2.88 -10.23 -22.42
C TYR A 283 -2.27 -11.55 -22.91
N LEU A 284 -2.99 -12.36 -23.70
CA LEU A 284 -2.48 -13.63 -24.21
C LEU A 284 -1.11 -13.53 -24.91
N PRO A 285 -0.83 -12.51 -25.76
CA PRO A 285 0.49 -12.37 -26.37
C PRO A 285 1.60 -12.14 -25.33
N LYS A 286 1.30 -11.43 -24.23
CA LYS A 286 2.23 -11.19 -23.12
C LYS A 286 2.46 -12.45 -22.30
N ILE A 287 1.40 -13.24 -22.08
CA ILE A 287 1.48 -14.54 -21.40
C ILE A 287 2.35 -15.52 -22.17
N LEU A 288 2.11 -15.65 -23.49
CA LEU A 288 2.91 -16.52 -24.35
C LEU A 288 4.39 -16.12 -24.36
N ARG A 289 4.66 -14.84 -24.43
CA ARG A 289 6.03 -14.31 -24.35
C ARG A 289 6.71 -14.62 -23.01
N TYR A 290 5.97 -14.61 -21.89
CA TYR A 290 6.49 -15.02 -20.61
C TYR A 290 6.78 -16.53 -20.59
N PHE A 291 5.96 -17.35 -21.23
CA PHE A 291 6.23 -18.79 -21.36
C PHE A 291 7.46 -19.07 -22.22
N ASP A 292 7.64 -18.35 -23.34
CA ASP A 292 8.86 -18.44 -24.14
C ASP A 292 10.11 -18.08 -23.32
N TYR A 293 9.98 -17.07 -22.43
CA TYR A 293 11.04 -16.72 -21.49
C TYR A 293 11.32 -17.87 -20.51
N LEU A 294 10.31 -18.48 -19.90
CA LEU A 294 10.47 -19.63 -18.99
C LEU A 294 11.13 -20.82 -19.73
N ASP A 295 10.71 -21.12 -20.95
CA ASP A 295 11.32 -22.17 -21.78
C ASP A 295 12.82 -21.88 -22.01
N SER A 296 13.17 -20.63 -22.27
CA SER A 296 14.57 -20.22 -22.44
C SER A 296 15.43 -20.42 -21.18
N ARG A 297 14.79 -20.50 -20.01
CA ARG A 297 15.43 -20.73 -18.70
C ARG A 297 15.33 -22.18 -18.24
N SER A 298 14.74 -23.05 -19.06
CA SER A 298 14.48 -24.44 -18.72
C SER A 298 15.54 -25.41 -19.24
N SER A 299 15.69 -26.52 -18.56
CA SER A 299 16.45 -27.68 -19.00
C SER A 299 15.78 -28.95 -18.47
N GLY A 300 15.59 -29.95 -19.34
CA GLY A 300 14.91 -31.20 -18.96
C GLY A 300 13.46 -31.02 -18.47
N GLY A 301 12.77 -29.95 -18.94
CA GLY A 301 11.39 -29.63 -18.52
C GLY A 301 11.27 -28.88 -17.20
N LEU A 302 12.37 -28.47 -16.59
CA LEU A 302 12.41 -27.71 -15.34
C LEU A 302 13.01 -26.32 -15.60
N VAL A 303 12.42 -25.28 -15.04
CA VAL A 303 13.00 -23.94 -14.99
C VAL A 303 14.15 -23.98 -13.98
N CYS A 304 15.37 -23.77 -14.41
CA CYS A 304 16.57 -24.00 -13.60
C CYS A 304 17.68 -22.95 -13.78
N ARG A 305 17.42 -21.88 -14.52
CA ARG A 305 18.42 -20.81 -14.74
C ARG A 305 17.86 -19.46 -14.31
N GLU A 306 18.58 -18.83 -13.38
CA GLU A 306 18.30 -17.47 -12.93
C GLU A 306 18.46 -16.44 -14.05
N GLU A 307 17.88 -15.27 -13.88
CA GLU A 307 18.18 -14.09 -14.69
C GLU A 307 19.59 -13.60 -14.36
N GLU A 308 20.42 -13.32 -15.37
CA GLU A 308 21.77 -12.83 -15.16
C GLU A 308 21.75 -11.49 -14.44
N GLY A 309 22.45 -11.42 -13.28
CA GLY A 309 22.41 -10.26 -12.42
C GLY A 309 21.07 -10.02 -11.72
N GLY A 310 20.13 -10.95 -11.84
CA GLY A 310 18.86 -10.95 -11.16
C GLY A 310 18.93 -11.50 -9.74
N TRP A 311 17.85 -11.40 -9.05
CA TRP A 311 17.67 -11.91 -7.70
C TRP A 311 16.38 -12.74 -7.65
N CYS A 312 16.50 -14.05 -7.42
CA CYS A 312 15.37 -14.93 -7.26
C CYS A 312 14.87 -14.87 -5.82
N LEU A 313 13.62 -14.51 -5.62
CA LEU A 313 12.99 -14.49 -4.31
C LEU A 313 12.62 -15.89 -3.82
N GLY A 314 12.31 -16.82 -4.72
CA GLY A 314 11.98 -18.20 -4.41
C GLY A 314 10.78 -18.32 -3.46
N ASP A 315 10.89 -19.24 -2.51
CA ASP A 315 9.95 -19.35 -1.39
C ASP A 315 10.40 -18.41 -0.28
N TRP A 316 9.77 -17.23 -0.25
CA TRP A 316 10.19 -16.12 0.63
C TRP A 316 9.85 -16.40 2.09
N CYS A 317 10.84 -16.30 2.97
CA CYS A 317 10.69 -16.49 4.41
C CYS A 317 10.02 -17.81 4.83
N PRO A 318 10.49 -18.97 4.34
CA PRO A 318 9.94 -20.27 4.73
C PRO A 318 10.14 -20.49 6.25
N PRO A 319 9.30 -21.34 6.89
CA PRO A 319 9.39 -21.62 8.33
C PRO A 319 10.72 -22.24 8.78
N GLU A 320 11.42 -22.89 7.86
CA GLU A 320 12.74 -23.50 8.07
C GLU A 320 13.76 -22.85 7.12
N GLN A 321 15.04 -22.86 7.54
CA GLN A 321 16.10 -22.44 6.61
C GLN A 321 16.20 -23.43 5.44
N ILE A 322 15.69 -23.03 4.29
CA ILE A 322 15.82 -23.75 3.04
C ILE A 322 16.94 -23.10 2.23
N THR A 323 17.87 -23.92 1.73
CA THR A 323 18.80 -23.45 0.71
C THR A 323 18.02 -23.30 -0.58
N ILE A 324 17.77 -22.06 -0.98
CA ILE A 324 17.16 -21.74 -2.28
C ILE A 324 18.25 -22.01 -3.33
N CYS A 325 18.00 -22.94 -4.23
CA CYS A 325 18.91 -23.31 -5.33
C CYS A 325 18.58 -22.51 -6.58
#